data_79e49adaa85661bf5da19abee3f0acf8
#
_entry.id   79e49adaa85661bf5da19abee3f0acf8
#
_cell.length_a   1.000
_cell.length_b   1.000
_cell.length_c   1.000
_cell.angle_alpha   90.00
_cell.angle_beta   90.00
_cell.angle_gamma   90.00
#
_symmetry.space_group_name_H-M   'P 1'
#
loop_
_entity.id
_entity.type
_entity.pdbx_description
1 polymer ?
#
loop_
_entity_poly.entity_id
_entity_poly.type
_entity_poly.pdbx_seq_one_letter_code
_entity_poly.pdbx_strand_id
1 'polypeptide(L)'
;MVNPPRHTEIKVVFTGPMGAGKTTAIHNISTAQTLSTEVPISGGGMGDKVSTTVGLDYGECQLDAGMVLKLFGTPGQDRFRFMWDILGRGAFGLIVLADNTRPDPIGDVITYLEAFAPHVSHRRTVIGVGRVDTPGSPGIDNYCERLAAMGCHSPVIDVDVRRSDDVRLLLSVLVSMAEVENA
;
A
#
# COMPACT_ATOMS: atom_id res chain seq x y z
N MET A 1 -23.48 -29.82 12.44
CA MET A 1 -23.12 -28.41 12.38
C MET A 1 -21.94 -28.28 11.43
N VAL A 2 -22.17 -27.72 10.23
CA VAL A 2 -21.10 -27.50 9.26
C VAL A 2 -20.37 -26.26 9.72
N ASN A 3 -19.08 -26.39 10.07
CA ASN A 3 -18.24 -25.23 10.35
C ASN A 3 -18.23 -24.35 9.07
N PRO A 4 -18.47 -23.04 9.16
CA PRO A 4 -18.31 -22.17 8.02
C PRO A 4 -16.87 -22.29 7.50
N PRO A 5 -16.67 -22.20 6.18
CA PRO A 5 -15.34 -22.25 5.61
C PRO A 5 -14.48 -21.17 6.30
N ARG A 6 -13.27 -21.54 6.73
CA ARG A 6 -12.31 -20.59 7.28
C ARG A 6 -11.91 -19.66 6.12
N HIS A 7 -12.50 -18.47 6.10
CA HIS A 7 -12.02 -17.43 5.19
C HIS A 7 -10.59 -17.10 5.61
N THR A 8 -9.64 -17.32 4.72
CA THR A 8 -8.27 -16.88 4.95
C THR A 8 -8.25 -15.36 4.81
N GLU A 9 -8.14 -14.66 5.93
CA GLU A 9 -8.01 -13.21 5.94
C GLU A 9 -6.54 -12.83 5.68
N ILE A 10 -6.31 -12.03 4.67
CA ILE A 10 -4.98 -11.62 4.24
C ILE A 10 -4.88 -10.10 4.36
N LYS A 11 -3.88 -9.61 5.10
CA LYS A 11 -3.63 -8.19 5.30
C LYS A 11 -2.74 -7.64 4.20
N VAL A 12 -3.23 -6.66 3.44
CA VAL A 12 -2.46 -5.90 2.45
C VAL A 12 -2.38 -4.44 2.87
N VAL A 13 -1.18 -3.87 2.81
CA VAL A 13 -0.95 -2.46 3.15
C VAL A 13 -0.71 -1.65 1.89
N PHE A 14 -1.48 -0.58 1.73
CA PHE A 14 -1.26 0.47 0.74
C PHE A 14 -0.49 1.61 1.38
N THR A 15 0.66 1.94 0.82
CA THR A 15 1.52 3.02 1.31
C THR A 15 1.94 3.96 0.16
N GLY A 16 2.54 5.07 0.50
CA GLY A 16 2.95 6.08 -0.46
C GLY A 16 2.67 7.50 0.04
N PRO A 17 3.16 8.55 -0.64
CA PRO A 17 3.03 9.93 -0.22
C PRO A 17 1.56 10.39 -0.15
N MET A 18 1.36 11.51 0.49
CA MET A 18 0.07 12.19 0.48
C MET A 18 -0.30 12.56 -0.97
N GLY A 19 -1.54 12.29 -1.37
CA GLY A 19 -2.01 12.53 -2.74
C GLY A 19 -1.76 11.39 -3.73
N ALA A 20 -1.00 10.33 -3.38
CA ALA A 20 -0.77 9.18 -4.25
C ALA A 20 -2.02 8.32 -4.54
N GLY A 21 -3.14 8.61 -3.88
CA GLY A 21 -4.43 7.96 -4.17
C GLY A 21 -4.73 6.71 -3.37
N LYS A 22 -4.08 6.47 -2.22
CA LYS A 22 -4.32 5.29 -1.36
C LYS A 22 -5.79 5.13 -0.98
N THR A 23 -6.41 6.18 -0.46
CA THR A 23 -7.83 6.20 -0.10
C THR A 23 -8.71 5.87 -1.31
N THR A 24 -8.44 6.47 -2.46
CA THR A 24 -9.18 6.21 -3.70
C THR A 24 -9.04 4.77 -4.14
N ALA A 25 -7.82 4.21 -4.11
CA ALA A 25 -7.58 2.82 -4.47
C ALA A 25 -8.39 1.85 -3.60
N ILE A 26 -8.32 2.02 -2.27
CA ILE A 26 -9.03 1.16 -1.32
C ILE A 26 -10.56 1.29 -1.51
N HIS A 27 -11.08 2.51 -1.66
CA HIS A 27 -12.50 2.74 -1.90
C HIS A 27 -13.01 2.06 -3.18
N ASN A 28 -12.26 2.15 -4.26
CA ASN A 28 -12.69 1.65 -5.56
C ASN A 28 -12.79 0.12 -5.66
N ILE A 29 -12.08 -0.61 -4.81
CA ILE A 29 -12.08 -2.08 -4.83
C ILE A 29 -12.76 -2.72 -3.63
N SER A 30 -13.13 -1.92 -2.62
CA SER A 30 -13.78 -2.44 -1.43
C SER A 30 -15.19 -2.93 -1.76
N THR A 31 -15.48 -4.17 -1.33
CA THR A 31 -16.80 -4.80 -1.44
C THR A 31 -17.69 -4.50 -0.24
N ALA A 32 -17.08 -4.06 0.88
CA ALA A 32 -17.77 -3.63 2.10
C ALA A 32 -17.66 -2.10 2.26
N GLN A 33 -18.47 -1.54 3.17
CA GLN A 33 -18.38 -0.12 3.50
C GLN A 33 -16.97 0.21 4.00
N THR A 34 -16.27 1.10 3.28
CA THR A 34 -14.94 1.57 3.68
C THR A 34 -15.05 2.42 4.95
N LEU A 35 -14.16 2.17 5.90
CA LEU A 35 -14.04 2.99 7.09
C LEU A 35 -12.82 3.89 6.92
N SER A 36 -13.04 5.19 6.86
CA SER A 36 -11.98 6.16 7.11
C SER A 36 -12.09 6.53 8.58
N THR A 37 -11.29 5.90 9.41
CA THR A 37 -11.32 6.13 10.87
C THR A 37 -10.30 7.20 11.22
N GLU A 38 -10.78 8.30 11.72
CA GLU A 38 -9.97 9.26 12.44
C GLU A 38 -9.63 8.67 13.82
N VAL A 39 -8.42 8.16 13.98
CA VAL A 39 -7.94 7.65 15.26
C VAL A 39 -7.30 8.79 16.05
N PRO A 40 -7.87 9.21 17.19
CA PRO A 40 -7.21 10.17 18.05
C PRO A 40 -5.97 9.53 18.68
N ILE A 41 -4.80 10.08 18.40
CA ILE A 41 -3.55 9.64 19.03
C ILE A 41 -3.25 10.60 20.17
N SER A 42 -3.29 10.08 21.40
CA SER A 42 -2.79 10.77 22.58
C SER A 42 -1.29 10.47 22.73
N GLY A 43 -0.45 11.38 22.29
CA GLY A 43 0.98 11.32 22.55
C GLY A 43 1.27 11.61 24.03
N GLY A 44 1.77 10.62 24.78
CA GLY A 44 2.23 10.81 26.16
C GLY A 44 3.56 11.56 26.18
N GLY A 45 3.52 12.86 26.51
CA GLY A 45 4.64 13.70 26.83
C GLY A 45 4.14 14.82 27.74
N MET A 46 4.84 15.09 28.85
CA MET A 46 4.46 16.15 29.82
C MET A 46 4.38 17.50 29.10
N GLY A 47 3.16 18.07 28.99
CA GLY A 47 2.88 19.40 28.48
C GLY A 47 2.17 19.37 27.12
N ASP A 48 0.90 19.80 27.10
CA ASP A 48 -0.02 19.94 25.97
C ASP A 48 -0.45 18.62 25.28
N LYS A 49 -1.68 18.22 25.58
CA LYS A 49 -2.40 17.17 24.85
C LYS A 49 -2.72 17.66 23.44
N VAL A 50 -1.78 17.49 22.52
CA VAL A 50 -2.07 17.63 21.09
C VAL A 50 -2.72 16.33 20.66
N SER A 51 -4.04 16.29 20.65
CA SER A 51 -4.80 15.23 20.01
C SER A 51 -4.66 15.43 18.50
N THR A 52 -3.88 14.58 17.86
CA THR A 52 -3.78 14.57 16.40
C THR A 52 -4.64 13.42 15.87
N THR A 53 -5.61 13.76 15.05
CA THR A 53 -6.43 12.80 14.34
C THR A 53 -5.64 12.24 13.17
N VAL A 54 -5.48 10.92 13.11
CA VAL A 54 -4.84 10.23 11.98
C VAL A 54 -5.90 9.50 11.20
N GLY A 55 -6.04 9.85 9.93
CA GLY A 55 -6.88 9.12 9.00
C GLY A 55 -6.22 7.77 8.64
N LEU A 56 -6.86 6.68 9.00
CA LEU A 56 -6.53 5.34 8.56
C LEU A 56 -7.62 4.86 7.61
N ASP A 57 -7.26 4.56 6.37
CA ASP A 57 -8.18 3.96 5.42
C ASP A 57 -8.22 2.44 5.64
N TYR A 58 -9.43 1.89 5.71
CA TYR A 58 -9.66 0.46 5.78
C TYR A 58 -10.73 0.06 4.77
N GLY A 59 -10.52 -1.08 4.13
CA GLY A 59 -11.47 -1.70 3.23
C GLY A 59 -11.29 -3.20 3.15
N GLU A 60 -12.25 -3.88 2.56
CA GLU A 60 -12.20 -5.31 2.30
C GLU A 60 -12.45 -5.58 0.82
N CYS A 61 -11.64 -6.43 0.23
CA CYS A 61 -11.81 -6.89 -1.14
C CYS A 61 -11.94 -8.42 -1.15
N GLN A 62 -13.00 -8.92 -1.75
CA GLN A 62 -13.17 -10.34 -1.96
C GLN A 62 -12.56 -10.72 -3.31
N LEU A 63 -11.61 -11.64 -3.27
CA LEU A 63 -11.07 -12.29 -4.45
C LEU A 63 -11.81 -13.59 -4.75
N ASP A 64 -11.60 -14.11 -5.96
CA ASP A 64 -12.09 -15.42 -6.35
C ASP A 64 -11.61 -16.49 -5.35
N ALA A 65 -12.38 -17.58 -5.20
CA ALA A 65 -12.13 -18.68 -4.26
C ALA A 65 -12.35 -18.38 -2.76
N GLY A 66 -13.07 -17.31 -2.40
CA GLY A 66 -13.44 -17.06 -0.98
C GLY A 66 -12.33 -16.44 -0.13
N MET A 67 -11.28 -15.94 -0.74
CA MET A 67 -10.23 -15.19 -0.07
C MET A 67 -10.68 -13.75 0.19
N VAL A 68 -10.52 -13.27 1.42
CA VAL A 68 -10.83 -11.89 1.80
C VAL A 68 -9.52 -11.15 2.08
N LEU A 69 -9.27 -10.11 1.30
CA LEU A 69 -8.17 -9.18 1.54
C LEU A 69 -8.64 -8.04 2.45
N LYS A 70 -7.95 -7.85 3.56
CA LYS A 70 -8.08 -6.69 4.44
C LYS A 70 -7.08 -5.63 4.00
N LEU A 71 -7.58 -4.49 3.54
CA LEU A 71 -6.81 -3.42 2.92
C LEU A 71 -6.63 -2.29 3.93
N PHE A 72 -5.40 -1.89 4.16
CA PHE A 72 -5.05 -0.80 5.09
C PHE A 72 -4.26 0.27 4.35
N GLY A 73 -4.72 1.52 4.40
CA GLY A 73 -4.00 2.66 3.86
C GLY A 73 -3.19 3.38 4.93
N THR A 74 -1.91 3.60 4.69
CA THR A 74 -1.07 4.36 5.63
C THR A 74 -1.27 5.87 5.49
N PRO A 75 -1.13 6.62 6.59
CA PRO A 75 -0.98 8.07 6.50
C PRO A 75 0.28 8.41 5.68
N GLY A 76 0.13 9.29 4.69
CA GLY A 76 1.23 9.65 3.78
C GLY A 76 2.16 10.76 4.30
N GLN A 77 2.01 11.20 5.54
CA GLN A 77 2.82 12.25 6.16
C GLN A 77 3.92 11.64 7.02
N ASP A 78 5.16 12.15 6.92
CA ASP A 78 6.33 11.64 7.64
C ASP A 78 6.20 11.62 9.16
N ARG A 79 5.46 12.56 9.74
CA ARG A 79 5.19 12.60 11.19
C ARG A 79 4.46 11.36 11.71
N PHE A 80 3.86 10.56 10.82
CA PHE A 80 3.14 9.33 11.14
C PHE A 80 3.91 8.06 10.80
N ARG A 81 5.23 8.13 10.62
CA ARG A 81 6.08 6.95 10.34
C ARG A 81 5.90 5.83 11.35
N PHE A 82 5.66 6.14 12.62
CA PHE A 82 5.39 5.12 13.63
C PHE A 82 4.16 4.25 13.31
N MET A 83 3.19 4.78 12.55
CA MET A 83 2.03 4.01 12.08
C MET A 83 2.42 3.00 11.01
N TRP A 84 3.45 3.29 10.21
CA TRP A 84 3.92 2.39 9.17
C TRP A 84 4.48 1.10 9.80
N ASP A 85 5.24 1.21 10.90
CA ASP A 85 5.72 0.05 11.66
C ASP A 85 4.56 -0.79 12.21
N ILE A 86 3.54 -0.16 12.79
CA ILE A 86 2.36 -0.85 13.33
C ILE A 86 1.59 -1.57 12.21
N LEU A 87 1.37 -0.89 11.08
CA LEU A 87 0.63 -1.44 9.96
C LEU A 87 1.43 -2.50 9.19
N GLY A 88 2.75 -2.38 9.14
CA GLY A 88 3.62 -3.36 8.50
C GLY A 88 3.62 -4.72 9.22
N ARG A 89 3.43 -4.73 10.54
CA ARG A 89 3.42 -5.98 11.31
C ARG A 89 2.30 -6.92 10.86
N GLY A 90 2.69 -8.13 10.47
CA GLY A 90 1.76 -9.14 9.99
C GLY A 90 1.13 -8.83 8.61
N ALA A 91 1.65 -7.85 7.87
CA ALA A 91 1.24 -7.64 6.51
C ALA A 91 1.73 -8.80 5.63
N PHE A 92 0.81 -9.34 4.85
CA PHE A 92 1.11 -10.35 3.83
C PHE A 92 1.84 -9.74 2.65
N GLY A 93 1.47 -8.52 2.26
CA GLY A 93 2.06 -7.82 1.15
C GLY A 93 1.89 -6.31 1.22
N LEU A 94 2.66 -5.62 0.41
CA LEU A 94 2.75 -4.17 0.34
C LEU A 94 2.46 -3.70 -1.08
N ILE A 95 1.62 -2.67 -1.20
CA ILE A 95 1.44 -1.90 -2.42
C ILE A 95 1.94 -0.49 -2.17
N VAL A 96 2.99 -0.09 -2.89
CA VAL A 96 3.54 1.26 -2.82
C VAL A 96 2.99 2.06 -3.99
N LEU A 97 2.20 3.11 -3.70
CA LEU A 97 1.68 4.01 -4.73
C LEU A 97 2.60 5.22 -4.85
N ALA A 98 3.16 5.42 -6.05
CA ALA A 98 3.94 6.59 -6.39
C ALA A 98 3.07 7.66 -7.06
N ASP A 99 3.41 8.92 -6.82
CA ASP A 99 2.81 10.07 -7.49
C ASP A 99 3.85 10.76 -8.36
N ASN A 100 3.75 10.57 -9.66
CA ASN A 100 4.75 11.06 -10.63
C ASN A 100 4.76 12.59 -10.79
N THR A 101 3.86 13.30 -10.12
CA THR A 101 3.89 14.78 -10.08
C THR A 101 4.81 15.35 -9.00
N ARG A 102 5.37 14.49 -8.15
CA ARG A 102 6.25 14.89 -7.07
C ARG A 102 7.68 15.16 -7.58
N PRO A 103 8.48 15.98 -6.87
CA PRO A 103 9.84 16.32 -7.30
C PRO A 103 10.80 15.12 -7.41
N ASP A 104 10.67 14.13 -6.52
CA ASP A 104 11.47 12.90 -6.53
C ASP A 104 10.58 11.68 -6.23
N PRO A 105 9.77 11.25 -7.21
CA PRO A 105 8.81 10.19 -6.97
C PRO A 105 9.48 8.82 -6.78
N ILE A 106 10.66 8.58 -7.35
CA ILE A 106 11.43 7.34 -7.15
C ILE A 106 12.04 7.33 -5.75
N GLY A 107 12.58 8.44 -5.27
CA GLY A 107 13.10 8.59 -3.91
C GLY A 107 12.00 8.39 -2.86
N ASP A 108 10.79 8.87 -3.13
CA ASP A 108 9.63 8.59 -2.27
C ASP A 108 9.37 7.08 -2.18
N VAL A 109 9.34 6.36 -3.31
CA VAL A 109 9.14 4.89 -3.32
C VAL A 109 10.23 4.19 -2.50
N ILE A 110 11.49 4.56 -2.69
CA ILE A 110 12.62 3.99 -1.93
C ILE A 110 12.41 4.19 -0.43
N THR A 111 12.01 5.39 0.00
CA THR A 111 11.73 5.69 1.41
C THR A 111 10.69 4.75 2.02
N TYR A 112 9.60 4.44 1.29
CA TYR A 112 8.59 3.50 1.76
C TYR A 112 9.08 2.06 1.75
N LEU A 113 9.82 1.64 0.73
CA LEU A 113 10.42 0.31 0.67
C LEU A 113 11.35 0.05 1.87
N GLU A 114 12.23 1.01 2.19
CA GLU A 114 13.14 0.93 3.34
C GLU A 114 12.37 0.87 4.67
N ALA A 115 11.34 1.70 4.82
CA ALA A 115 10.53 1.73 6.03
C ALA A 115 9.77 0.42 6.29
N PHE A 116 9.33 -0.26 5.23
CA PHE A 116 8.58 -1.51 5.34
C PHE A 116 9.47 -2.77 5.24
N ALA A 117 10.74 -2.65 4.87
CA ALA A 117 11.68 -3.78 4.74
C ALA A 117 11.74 -4.72 5.96
N PRO A 118 11.61 -4.24 7.23
CA PRO A 118 11.56 -5.12 8.40
C PRO A 118 10.31 -6.01 8.47
N HIS A 119 9.26 -5.69 7.73
CA HIS A 119 7.95 -6.34 7.83
C HIS A 119 7.55 -7.11 6.58
N VAL A 120 7.89 -6.57 5.40
CA VAL A 120 7.49 -7.14 4.10
C VAL A 120 8.68 -7.19 3.17
N SER A 121 8.93 -8.36 2.57
CA SER A 121 10.01 -8.52 1.59
C SER A 121 9.65 -7.87 0.24
N HIS A 122 10.66 -7.53 -0.56
CA HIS A 122 10.47 -7.05 -1.91
C HIS A 122 9.71 -8.05 -2.81
N ARG A 123 9.77 -9.34 -2.49
CA ARG A 123 9.03 -10.40 -3.19
C ARG A 123 7.53 -10.39 -2.93
N ARG A 124 7.09 -9.62 -1.95
CA ARG A 124 5.68 -9.39 -1.61
C ARG A 124 5.33 -7.91 -1.68
N THR A 125 5.98 -7.20 -2.59
CA THR A 125 5.77 -5.77 -2.81
C THR A 125 5.52 -5.49 -4.28
N VAL A 126 4.49 -4.70 -4.58
CA VAL A 126 4.17 -4.21 -5.92
C VAL A 126 4.14 -2.69 -5.88
N ILE A 127 4.66 -2.05 -6.92
CA ILE A 127 4.71 -0.59 -7.03
C ILE A 127 3.74 -0.16 -8.12
N GLY A 128 2.78 0.68 -7.74
CA GLY A 128 1.86 1.33 -8.67
C GLY A 128 2.28 2.78 -8.91
N VAL A 129 2.56 3.15 -10.13
CA VAL A 129 2.96 4.53 -10.50
C VAL A 129 1.77 5.23 -11.13
N GLY A 130 1.26 6.24 -10.43
CA GLY A 130 0.21 7.09 -10.96
C GLY A 130 0.75 8.28 -11.75
N ARG A 131 -0.04 8.78 -12.71
CA ARG A 131 0.25 9.99 -13.46
C ARG A 131 1.53 9.91 -14.28
N VAL A 132 1.81 8.76 -14.91
CA VAL A 132 3.01 8.52 -15.73
C VAL A 132 3.13 9.46 -16.92
N ASP A 133 2.01 9.97 -17.44
CA ASP A 133 1.97 10.92 -18.56
C ASP A 133 2.33 12.37 -18.17
N THR A 134 2.75 12.61 -16.92
CA THR A 134 3.16 13.93 -16.46
C THR A 134 4.46 14.36 -17.19
N PRO A 135 4.45 15.48 -17.91
CA PRO A 135 5.64 15.92 -18.66
C PRO A 135 6.86 16.11 -17.75
N GLY A 136 7.99 15.52 -18.13
CA GLY A 136 9.25 15.61 -17.39
C GLY A 136 9.38 14.65 -16.22
N SER A 137 8.36 13.83 -15.95
CA SER A 137 8.41 12.80 -14.90
C SER A 137 9.11 11.52 -15.39
N PRO A 138 9.68 10.71 -14.47
CA PRO A 138 10.32 9.46 -14.84
C PRO A 138 9.32 8.46 -15.41
N GLY A 139 9.74 7.74 -16.47
CA GLY A 139 8.99 6.59 -16.99
C GLY A 139 9.18 5.35 -16.11
N ILE A 140 8.39 4.31 -16.37
CA ILE A 140 8.44 3.03 -15.64
C ILE A 140 9.86 2.42 -15.66
N ASP A 141 10.57 2.50 -16.79
CA ASP A 141 11.93 1.96 -16.92
C ASP A 141 12.90 2.62 -15.93
N ASN A 142 12.77 3.94 -15.68
CA ASN A 142 13.60 4.64 -14.71
C ASN A 142 13.41 4.12 -13.28
N TYR A 143 12.16 3.77 -12.92
CA TYR A 143 11.86 3.09 -11.65
C TYR A 143 12.55 1.72 -11.60
N CYS A 144 12.35 0.90 -12.63
CA CYS A 144 12.93 -0.44 -12.71
C CYS A 144 14.46 -0.41 -12.58
N GLU A 145 15.14 0.46 -13.32
CA GLU A 145 16.60 0.60 -13.28
C GLU A 145 17.07 1.04 -11.90
N ARG A 146 16.43 2.06 -11.32
CA ARG A 146 16.84 2.60 -10.02
C ARG A 146 16.62 1.60 -8.89
N LEU A 147 15.53 0.86 -8.91
CA LEU A 147 15.21 -0.16 -7.92
C LEU A 147 16.11 -1.39 -8.08
N ALA A 148 16.38 -1.84 -9.30
CA ALA A 148 17.31 -2.93 -9.58
C ALA A 148 18.73 -2.64 -9.08
N ALA A 149 19.20 -1.39 -9.20
CA ALA A 149 20.48 -0.95 -8.64
C ALA A 149 20.58 -1.11 -7.10
N MET A 150 19.44 -1.18 -6.42
CA MET A 150 19.34 -1.44 -4.98
C MET A 150 19.04 -2.90 -4.64
N GLY A 151 19.01 -3.79 -5.64
CA GLY A 151 18.63 -5.19 -5.47
C GLY A 151 17.13 -5.42 -5.27
N CYS A 152 16.29 -4.43 -5.55
CA CYS A 152 14.85 -4.54 -5.50
C CYS A 152 14.29 -4.83 -6.90
N HIS A 153 13.64 -5.98 -7.07
CA HIS A 153 13.01 -6.43 -8.33
C HIS A 153 11.49 -6.51 -8.21
N SER A 154 10.89 -5.69 -7.37
CA SER A 154 9.44 -5.59 -7.26
C SER A 154 8.83 -5.11 -8.58
N PRO A 155 7.70 -5.66 -9.03
CA PRO A 155 7.00 -5.18 -10.21
C PRO A 155 6.62 -3.71 -10.09
N VAL A 156 6.82 -2.96 -11.17
CA VAL A 156 6.43 -1.57 -11.30
C VAL A 156 5.39 -1.47 -12.42
N ILE A 157 4.22 -0.95 -12.10
CA ILE A 157 3.05 -0.96 -12.99
C ILE A 157 2.47 0.46 -13.05
N ASP A 158 2.19 0.92 -14.26
CA ASP A 158 1.40 2.14 -14.49
C ASP A 158 -0.05 1.92 -14.08
N VAL A 159 -0.61 2.81 -13.25
CA VAL A 159 -1.96 2.66 -12.71
C VAL A 159 -2.71 3.98 -12.62
N ASP A 160 -3.98 3.94 -12.94
CA ASP A 160 -4.94 4.93 -12.52
C ASP A 160 -5.81 4.36 -11.38
N VAL A 161 -5.53 4.76 -10.16
CA VAL A 161 -6.24 4.25 -8.96
C VAL A 161 -7.74 4.56 -8.95
N ARG A 162 -8.23 5.41 -9.86
CA ARG A 162 -9.66 5.67 -10.08
C ARG A 162 -10.33 4.53 -10.86
N ARG A 163 -9.55 3.67 -11.49
CA ARG A 163 -10.02 2.49 -12.23
C ARG A 163 -9.85 1.25 -11.34
N SER A 164 -10.96 0.61 -11.02
CA SER A 164 -10.96 -0.59 -10.18
C SER A 164 -10.10 -1.72 -10.78
N ASP A 165 -10.07 -1.84 -12.11
CA ASP A 165 -9.32 -2.88 -12.80
C ASP A 165 -7.81 -2.73 -12.60
N ASP A 166 -7.29 -1.50 -12.62
CA ASP A 166 -5.87 -1.23 -12.40
C ASP A 166 -5.47 -1.57 -10.95
N VAL A 167 -6.33 -1.22 -9.98
CA VAL A 167 -6.06 -1.56 -8.57
C VAL A 167 -6.18 -3.07 -8.34
N ARG A 168 -7.13 -3.75 -8.97
CA ARG A 168 -7.26 -5.22 -8.94
C ARG A 168 -6.04 -5.90 -9.56
N LEU A 169 -5.47 -5.34 -10.63
CA LEU A 169 -4.24 -5.84 -11.24
C LEU A 169 -3.08 -5.82 -10.23
N LEU A 170 -2.89 -4.73 -9.48
CA LEU A 170 -1.85 -4.67 -8.43
C LEU A 170 -2.02 -5.78 -7.40
N LEU A 171 -3.25 -6.01 -6.93
CA LEU A 171 -3.55 -7.08 -5.97
C LEU A 171 -3.33 -8.48 -6.57
N SER A 172 -3.74 -8.69 -7.81
CA SER A 172 -3.56 -9.99 -8.49
C SER A 172 -2.09 -10.33 -8.67
N VAL A 173 -1.27 -9.36 -9.09
CA VAL A 173 0.18 -9.53 -9.19
C VAL A 173 0.78 -9.85 -7.83
N LEU A 174 0.39 -9.13 -6.77
CA LEU A 174 0.88 -9.36 -5.42
C LEU A 174 0.57 -10.79 -4.93
N VAL A 175 -0.65 -11.26 -5.13
CA VAL A 175 -1.07 -12.61 -4.73
C VAL A 175 -0.32 -13.69 -5.54
N SER A 176 -0.22 -13.51 -6.86
CA SER A 176 0.50 -14.46 -7.72
C SER A 176 1.99 -14.58 -7.34
N MET A 177 2.64 -13.47 -6.98
CA MET A 177 4.03 -13.52 -6.50
C MET A 177 4.18 -14.35 -5.23
N ALA A 178 3.23 -14.25 -4.32
CA ALA A 178 3.26 -15.00 -3.07
C ALA A 178 2.95 -16.50 -3.27
N GLU A 179 2.14 -16.86 -4.25
CA GLU A 179 1.88 -18.27 -4.61
C GLU A 179 3.14 -18.94 -5.13
N VAL A 180 3.92 -18.25 -5.96
CA VAL A 180 5.21 -18.75 -6.49
C VAL A 180 6.25 -18.94 -5.38
N GLU A 181 6.24 -18.09 -4.34
CA GLU A 181 7.16 -18.21 -3.21
C GLU A 181 6.86 -19.43 -2.32
N ASN A 182 5.63 -19.92 -2.33
CA ASN A 182 5.18 -21.05 -1.51
C ASN A 182 5.15 -22.40 -2.28
N ALA A 183 5.48 -22.39 -3.57
CA ALA A 183 5.53 -23.58 -4.44
C ALA A 183 6.94 -24.20 -4.47
#